data_14454d0c0f0124142571eab6ff44bf8f
#
_entry.id   14454d0c0f0124142571eab6ff44bf8f
#
_cell.length_a   1.000
_cell.length_b   1.000
_cell.length_c   1.000
_cell.angle_alpha   90.00
_cell.angle_beta   90.00
_cell.angle_gamma   90.00
#
_symmetry.space_group_name_H-M   'P 1'
#
loop_
_entity.id
_entity.type
_entity.pdbx_description
1 polymer ?
#
loop_
_entity_poly.entity_id
_entity_poly.type
_entity_poly.pdbx_seq_one_letter_code
_entity_poly.pdbx_strand_id
1 'polypeptide(L)'
;AGAGSIEKLHAFIEQTRSAKANFTQEVTDANGVVQQQASGTVQFQRPGKFRWTYNKPYEQIIVGDGEKLWIYDKDLNQVTKRNLDKALGSSPAALLAGADDVDKYFSLNAIGVKRKLDWLEVRPYNEDSLFEKVRMGFSGNTLEVMELHDHFGQRTTIKLSNLQRNPKTSPDLYTFTVPTGADVV
;
A
#
# COMPACT_ATOMS: atom_id res chain seq x y z
N ALA A 1 1.77 7.79 -29.25
CA ALA A 1 2.46 7.40 -28.03
C ALA A 1 1.52 7.49 -26.84
N GLY A 2 1.52 6.51 -25.97
CA GLY A 2 0.72 6.51 -24.74
C GLY A 2 1.31 7.42 -23.66
N ALA A 3 0.55 7.67 -22.62
CA ALA A 3 1.02 8.38 -21.46
C ALA A 3 2.16 7.61 -20.76
N GLY A 4 3.13 8.33 -20.22
CA GLY A 4 4.19 7.74 -19.42
C GLY A 4 3.72 7.33 -18.02
N SER A 5 4.59 6.67 -17.26
CA SER A 5 4.21 6.15 -15.94
C SER A 5 3.88 7.23 -14.91
N ILE A 6 4.48 8.42 -15.04
CA ILE A 6 4.14 9.55 -14.15
C ILE A 6 2.69 9.95 -14.37
N GLU A 7 2.28 10.14 -15.62
CA GLU A 7 0.91 10.49 -16.00
C GLU A 7 -0.06 9.37 -15.61
N LYS A 8 0.36 8.11 -15.71
CA LYS A 8 -0.46 6.97 -15.29
C LYS A 8 -0.72 6.97 -13.78
N LEU A 9 0.27 7.33 -12.98
CA LEU A 9 0.08 7.49 -11.54
C LEU A 9 -0.93 8.60 -11.25
N HIS A 10 -0.79 9.77 -11.86
CA HIS A 10 -1.72 10.88 -11.66
C HIS A 10 -3.13 10.51 -12.09
N ALA A 11 -3.27 9.84 -13.24
CA ALA A 11 -4.58 9.37 -13.71
C ALA A 11 -5.17 8.32 -12.77
N PHE A 12 -4.37 7.41 -12.25
CA PHE A 12 -4.83 6.40 -11.29
C PHE A 12 -5.35 7.06 -10.02
N ILE A 13 -4.62 8.03 -9.47
CA ILE A 13 -5.04 8.77 -8.28
C ILE A 13 -6.34 9.52 -8.53
N GLU A 14 -6.43 10.23 -9.66
CA GLU A 14 -7.60 11.05 -9.99
C GLU A 14 -8.84 10.20 -10.25
N GLN A 15 -8.69 9.11 -11.02
CA GLN A 15 -9.81 8.25 -11.43
C GLN A 15 -10.21 7.23 -10.37
N THR A 16 -9.36 6.99 -9.37
CA THR A 16 -9.56 5.95 -8.36
C THR A 16 -9.60 6.60 -6.98
N ARG A 17 -10.75 7.21 -6.67
CA ARG A 17 -10.96 7.83 -5.35
C ARG A 17 -11.09 6.78 -4.26
N SER A 18 -11.62 5.62 -4.63
CA SER A 18 -11.68 4.44 -3.77
C SER A 18 -11.48 3.20 -4.62
N ALA A 19 -11.06 2.12 -4.01
CA ALA A 19 -10.87 0.86 -4.70
C ALA A 19 -10.91 -0.32 -3.74
N LYS A 20 -11.14 -1.49 -4.31
CA LYS A 20 -11.02 -2.78 -3.64
C LYS A 20 -10.22 -3.71 -4.56
N ALA A 21 -9.30 -4.48 -3.99
CA ALA A 21 -8.50 -5.43 -4.75
C ALA A 21 -8.08 -6.60 -3.88
N ASN A 22 -7.73 -7.71 -4.53
CA ASN A 22 -7.01 -8.79 -3.89
C ASN A 22 -5.52 -8.53 -4.03
N PHE A 23 -4.72 -9.05 -3.11
CA PHE A 23 -3.27 -8.94 -3.23
C PHE A 23 -2.57 -10.24 -2.85
N THR A 24 -1.40 -10.45 -3.42
CA THR A 24 -0.39 -11.38 -2.96
C THR A 24 0.87 -10.59 -2.63
N GLN A 25 1.59 -11.04 -1.62
CA GLN A 25 2.79 -10.36 -1.14
C GLN A 25 3.90 -11.36 -0.96
N GLU A 26 5.10 -10.99 -1.40
CA GLU A 26 6.30 -11.77 -1.23
C GLU A 26 7.42 -10.88 -0.73
N VAL A 27 8.09 -11.30 0.34
CA VAL A 27 9.25 -10.59 0.90
C VAL A 27 10.49 -11.40 0.59
N THR A 28 11.46 -10.77 -0.07
CA THR A 28 12.76 -11.38 -0.40
C THR A 28 13.89 -10.61 0.28
N ASP A 29 14.94 -11.33 0.68
CA ASP A 29 16.12 -10.70 1.25
C ASP A 29 17.04 -10.13 0.15
N ALA A 30 18.17 -9.55 0.55
CA ALA A 30 19.14 -8.94 -0.37
C ALA A 30 19.73 -9.96 -1.37
N ASN A 31 19.70 -11.25 -1.06
CA ASN A 31 20.19 -12.32 -1.92
C ASN A 31 19.09 -12.91 -2.82
N GLY A 32 17.86 -12.37 -2.74
CA GLY A 32 16.73 -12.85 -3.53
C GLY A 32 16.04 -14.08 -2.95
N VAL A 33 16.37 -14.45 -1.71
CA VAL A 33 15.73 -15.60 -1.03
C VAL A 33 14.41 -15.17 -0.43
N VAL A 34 13.35 -15.92 -0.72
CA VAL A 34 12.01 -15.66 -0.21
C VAL A 34 11.98 -15.93 1.29
N GLN A 35 11.59 -14.89 2.06
CA GLN A 35 11.48 -14.96 3.51
C GLN A 35 10.05 -15.15 3.98
N GLN A 36 9.07 -14.59 3.24
CA GLN A 36 7.69 -14.59 3.65
C GLN A 36 6.77 -14.46 2.43
N GLN A 37 5.62 -15.13 2.50
CA GLN A 37 4.55 -15.00 1.52
C GLN A 37 3.24 -14.77 2.28
N ALA A 38 2.42 -13.87 1.76
CA ALA A 38 1.13 -13.52 2.38
C ALA A 38 0.12 -13.17 1.29
N SER A 39 -1.15 -13.17 1.65
CA SER A 39 -2.23 -12.78 0.74
C SER A 39 -3.43 -12.25 1.51
N GLY A 40 -4.27 -11.51 0.81
CA GLY A 40 -5.47 -10.95 1.41
C GLY A 40 -6.17 -9.97 0.49
N THR A 41 -6.81 -8.96 1.11
CA THR A 41 -7.57 -7.93 0.39
C THR A 41 -7.16 -6.55 0.88
N VAL A 42 -7.24 -5.58 -0.03
CA VAL A 42 -7.02 -4.17 0.29
C VAL A 42 -8.21 -3.36 -0.19
N GLN A 43 -8.61 -2.40 0.61
CA GLN A 43 -9.63 -1.42 0.27
C GLN A 43 -9.12 -0.05 0.69
N PHE A 44 -9.39 0.98 -0.10
CA PHE A 44 -9.01 2.33 0.29
C PHE A 44 -10.01 3.36 -0.22
N GLN A 45 -10.02 4.48 0.46
CA GLN A 45 -10.75 5.69 0.06
C GLN A 45 -9.86 6.89 0.37
N ARG A 46 -9.52 7.64 -0.66
CA ARG A 46 -8.66 8.82 -0.52
C ARG A 46 -9.44 9.99 0.11
N PRO A 47 -8.81 10.78 0.95
CA PRO A 47 -7.47 10.60 1.49
C PRO A 47 -7.47 9.83 2.82
N GLY A 48 -6.43 9.02 3.02
CA GLY A 48 -6.06 8.51 4.34
C GLY A 48 -6.90 7.39 4.93
N LYS A 49 -7.89 6.88 4.21
CA LYS A 49 -8.73 5.77 4.69
C LYS A 49 -8.40 4.49 3.94
N PHE A 50 -8.10 3.43 4.68
CA PHE A 50 -7.81 2.14 4.07
C PHE A 50 -8.06 1.01 5.05
N ARG A 51 -8.26 -0.19 4.47
CA ARG A 51 -8.35 -1.44 5.21
C ARG A 51 -7.54 -2.49 4.47
N TRP A 52 -6.45 -2.92 5.09
CA TRP A 52 -5.53 -3.91 4.56
C TRP A 52 -5.66 -5.17 5.39
N THR A 53 -6.18 -6.25 4.79
CA THR A 53 -6.47 -7.48 5.51
C THR A 53 -5.59 -8.60 5.01
N TYR A 54 -4.74 -9.14 5.87
CA TYR A 54 -3.99 -10.36 5.61
C TYR A 54 -4.83 -11.54 6.06
N ASN A 55 -5.04 -12.51 5.16
CA ASN A 55 -5.79 -13.74 5.44
C ASN A 55 -4.84 -14.93 5.64
N LYS A 56 -3.71 -14.94 4.97
CA LYS A 56 -2.70 -15.99 5.00
C LYS A 56 -1.30 -15.40 5.08
N PRO A 57 -0.34 -16.04 5.78
CA PRO A 57 -0.52 -17.26 6.59
C PRO A 57 -1.20 -16.97 7.94
N TYR A 58 -1.20 -15.71 8.40
CA TYR A 58 -1.79 -15.29 9.68
C TYR A 58 -2.74 -14.12 9.44
N GLU A 59 -3.78 -14.05 10.26
CA GLU A 59 -4.75 -12.97 10.16
C GLU A 59 -4.21 -11.70 10.81
N GLN A 60 -4.14 -10.63 10.02
CA GLN A 60 -3.77 -9.30 10.49
C GLN A 60 -4.62 -8.27 9.75
N ILE A 61 -5.08 -7.26 10.46
CA ILE A 61 -5.87 -6.19 9.86
C ILE A 61 -5.18 -4.87 10.15
N ILE A 62 -5.00 -4.06 9.09
CA ILE A 62 -4.45 -2.71 9.20
C ILE A 62 -5.53 -1.76 8.72
N VAL A 63 -5.93 -0.82 9.58
CA VAL A 63 -6.97 0.17 9.26
C VAL A 63 -6.41 1.57 9.42
N GLY A 64 -6.53 2.37 8.37
CA GLY A 64 -6.35 3.81 8.43
C GLY A 64 -7.71 4.48 8.47
N ASP A 65 -7.99 5.26 9.52
CA ASP A 65 -9.30 5.90 9.68
C ASP A 65 -9.32 7.37 9.23
N GLY A 66 -8.22 7.84 8.64
CA GLY A 66 -8.00 9.23 8.26
C GLY A 66 -7.14 10.00 9.25
N GLU A 67 -7.02 9.55 10.47
CA GLU A 67 -6.22 10.19 11.53
C GLU A 67 -5.22 9.23 12.15
N LYS A 68 -5.64 8.01 12.43
CA LYS A 68 -4.85 6.98 13.10
C LYS A 68 -4.68 5.77 12.21
N LEU A 69 -3.58 5.06 12.44
CA LEU A 69 -3.30 3.75 11.90
C LEU A 69 -3.48 2.73 13.01
N TRP A 70 -4.30 1.70 12.75
CA TRP A 70 -4.56 0.61 13.67
C TRP A 70 -4.05 -0.69 13.05
N ILE A 71 -3.23 -1.43 13.79
CA ILE A 71 -2.74 -2.74 13.37
C ILE A 71 -3.22 -3.76 14.39
N TYR A 72 -4.07 -4.68 13.95
CA TYR A 72 -4.59 -5.74 14.81
C TYR A 72 -4.01 -7.08 14.38
N ASP A 73 -3.24 -7.69 15.28
CA ASP A 73 -2.74 -9.05 15.14
C ASP A 73 -3.67 -9.97 15.93
N LYS A 74 -4.44 -10.80 15.22
CA LYS A 74 -5.47 -11.63 15.83
C LYS A 74 -4.88 -12.73 16.71
N ASP A 75 -3.78 -13.35 16.28
CA ASP A 75 -3.17 -14.45 17.01
C ASP A 75 -2.58 -13.99 18.35
N LEU A 76 -2.02 -12.79 18.39
CA LEU A 76 -1.48 -12.19 19.61
C LEU A 76 -2.53 -11.43 20.41
N ASN A 77 -3.72 -11.22 19.83
CA ASN A 77 -4.78 -10.37 20.38
C ASN A 77 -4.24 -8.99 20.79
N GLN A 78 -3.44 -8.40 19.92
CA GLN A 78 -2.72 -7.16 20.15
C GLN A 78 -3.06 -6.12 19.10
N VAL A 79 -3.34 -4.89 19.56
CA VAL A 79 -3.59 -3.74 18.70
C VAL A 79 -2.44 -2.76 18.85
N THR A 80 -1.86 -2.34 17.74
CA THR A 80 -0.90 -1.26 17.68
C THR A 80 -1.59 -0.02 17.12
N LYS A 81 -1.42 1.12 17.79
CA LYS A 81 -2.00 2.40 17.38
C LYS A 81 -0.87 3.37 17.05
N ARG A 82 -0.97 4.04 15.89
CA ARG A 82 0.02 5.01 15.41
C ARG A 82 -0.68 6.24 14.84
N ASN A 83 0.03 7.37 14.80
CA ASN A 83 -0.44 8.52 14.01
C ASN A 83 -0.27 8.21 12.52
N LEU A 84 -1.29 8.49 11.73
CA LEU A 84 -1.27 8.19 10.29
C LEU A 84 -0.16 8.95 9.56
N ASP A 85 0.03 10.24 9.86
CA ASP A 85 1.06 11.06 9.21
C ASP A 85 2.47 10.49 9.40
N LYS A 86 2.76 9.94 10.58
CA LYS A 86 4.05 9.33 10.88
C LYS A 86 4.17 7.93 10.27
N ALA A 87 3.06 7.28 10.02
CA ALA A 87 3.02 5.91 9.50
C ALA A 87 2.98 5.84 7.98
N LEU A 88 2.89 6.99 7.27
CA LEU A 88 2.80 7.03 5.80
C LEU A 88 3.96 6.31 5.11
N GLY A 89 5.13 6.27 5.73
CA GLY A 89 6.27 5.53 5.19
C GLY A 89 6.35 4.07 5.61
N SER A 90 5.40 3.56 6.42
CA SER A 90 5.49 2.23 7.02
C SER A 90 4.47 1.22 6.50
N SER A 91 3.49 1.66 5.69
CA SER A 91 2.45 0.77 5.16
C SER A 91 2.30 0.96 3.65
N PRO A 92 2.30 -0.12 2.86
CA PRO A 92 2.02 -0.04 1.43
C PRO A 92 0.65 0.59 1.13
N ALA A 93 -0.35 0.33 1.97
CA ALA A 93 -1.69 0.88 1.79
C ALA A 93 -1.70 2.41 1.90
N ALA A 94 -0.81 2.99 2.72
CA ALA A 94 -0.72 4.44 2.88
C ALA A 94 -0.29 5.12 1.58
N LEU A 95 0.54 4.49 0.76
CA LEU A 95 0.91 5.02 -0.57
C LEU A 95 -0.28 5.06 -1.51
N LEU A 96 -1.15 4.04 -1.46
CA LEU A 96 -2.35 3.96 -2.29
C LEU A 96 -3.39 4.97 -1.85
N ALA A 97 -3.56 5.14 -0.54
CA ALA A 97 -4.62 5.94 0.07
C ALA A 97 -4.16 7.34 0.50
N GLY A 98 -2.94 7.73 0.19
CA GLY A 98 -2.39 9.02 0.59
C GLY A 98 -3.08 10.22 -0.06
N ALA A 99 -2.56 11.41 0.24
CA ALA A 99 -3.06 12.66 -0.33
C ALA A 99 -2.85 12.70 -1.85
N ASP A 100 -3.61 13.55 -2.54
CA ASP A 100 -3.56 13.67 -3.99
C ASP A 100 -2.27 14.32 -4.50
N ASP A 101 -1.56 15.05 -3.63
CA ASP A 101 -0.35 15.80 -3.96
C ASP A 101 0.91 14.96 -3.76
N VAL A 102 0.95 13.78 -4.41
CA VAL A 102 2.07 12.84 -4.31
C VAL A 102 3.42 13.47 -4.64
N ASP A 103 3.46 14.42 -5.58
CA ASP A 103 4.68 15.11 -6.00
C ASP A 103 5.32 15.93 -4.88
N LYS A 104 4.56 16.31 -3.88
CA LYS A 104 5.04 17.09 -2.74
C LYS A 104 5.91 16.23 -1.80
N TYR A 105 5.61 14.95 -1.71
CA TYR A 105 6.26 14.03 -0.77
C TYR A 105 7.24 13.06 -1.42
N PHE A 106 7.16 12.91 -2.74
CA PHE A 106 7.96 11.91 -3.47
C PHE A 106 8.52 12.48 -4.77
N SER A 107 9.73 12.05 -5.11
CA SER A 107 10.24 12.23 -6.47
C SER A 107 9.74 11.08 -7.33
N LEU A 108 9.37 11.39 -8.57
CA LEU A 108 8.79 10.45 -9.52
C LEU A 108 9.68 10.35 -10.75
N ASN A 109 10.11 9.13 -11.10
CA ASN A 109 10.93 8.88 -12.28
C ASN A 109 10.36 7.74 -13.11
N ALA A 110 10.03 8.01 -14.37
CA ALA A 110 9.63 6.97 -15.30
C ALA A 110 10.87 6.14 -15.66
N ILE A 111 10.78 4.82 -15.49
CA ILE A 111 11.91 3.91 -15.78
C ILE A 111 11.64 2.94 -16.92
N GLY A 112 10.54 3.13 -17.65
CA GLY A 112 10.26 2.44 -18.90
C GLY A 112 9.43 1.18 -18.76
N VAL A 113 9.16 0.57 -19.91
CA VAL A 113 8.34 -0.63 -20.01
C VAL A 113 9.21 -1.87 -19.82
N LYS A 114 8.77 -2.77 -18.93
CA LYS A 114 9.40 -4.05 -18.69
C LYS A 114 8.33 -5.07 -18.30
N ARG A 115 8.36 -6.26 -18.87
CA ARG A 115 7.38 -7.32 -18.61
C ARG A 115 5.93 -6.84 -18.83
N LYS A 116 5.71 -6.08 -19.90
CA LYS A 116 4.40 -5.54 -20.31
C LYS A 116 3.80 -4.50 -19.35
N LEU A 117 4.56 -4.05 -18.36
CA LEU A 117 4.15 -2.99 -17.44
C LEU A 117 5.01 -1.75 -17.67
N ASP A 118 4.41 -0.60 -17.46
CA ASP A 118 5.11 0.68 -17.47
C ASP A 118 5.48 1.02 -16.04
N TRP A 119 6.78 1.18 -15.76
CA TRP A 119 7.30 1.28 -14.41
C TRP A 119 7.64 2.70 -14.02
N LEU A 120 7.28 3.03 -12.79
CA LEU A 120 7.57 4.28 -12.13
C LEU A 120 8.40 4.02 -10.88
N GLU A 121 9.48 4.77 -10.68
CA GLU A 121 10.23 4.73 -9.44
C GLU A 121 9.85 5.93 -8.59
N VAL A 122 9.44 5.66 -7.36
CA VAL A 122 8.96 6.65 -6.39
C VAL A 122 9.92 6.65 -5.22
N ARG A 123 10.52 7.80 -4.92
CA ARG A 123 11.44 7.95 -3.78
C ARG A 123 10.92 9.00 -2.83
N PRO A 124 10.76 8.67 -1.52
CA PRO A 124 10.35 9.68 -0.55
C PRO A 124 11.42 10.74 -0.38
N TYR A 125 11.00 11.99 -0.22
CA TYR A 125 11.92 13.06 0.14
C TYR A 125 12.39 12.96 1.58
N ASN A 126 11.57 12.36 2.45
CA ASN A 126 11.91 12.14 3.85
C ASN A 126 12.88 10.97 3.96
N GLU A 127 14.12 11.24 4.39
CA GLU A 127 15.16 10.24 4.55
C GLU A 127 14.89 9.26 5.70
N ASP A 128 13.99 9.61 6.62
CA ASP A 128 13.57 8.74 7.73
C ASP A 128 12.50 7.72 7.33
N SER A 129 12.09 7.69 6.07
CA SER A 129 11.16 6.71 5.58
C SER A 129 11.70 5.29 5.74
N LEU A 130 10.82 4.33 6.04
CA LEU A 130 11.19 2.92 6.18
C LEU A 130 11.64 2.27 4.88
N PHE A 131 11.29 2.86 3.73
CA PHE A 131 11.75 2.35 2.44
C PHE A 131 12.54 3.40 1.68
N GLU A 132 13.50 2.91 0.93
CA GLU A 132 14.36 3.74 0.07
C GLU A 132 13.61 4.18 -1.18
N LYS A 133 12.86 3.26 -1.78
CA LYS A 133 12.12 3.50 -3.02
C LYS A 133 10.98 2.50 -3.15
N VAL A 134 10.01 2.88 -3.95
CA VAL A 134 8.92 1.99 -4.38
C VAL A 134 8.87 2.03 -5.90
N ARG A 135 8.80 0.86 -6.54
CA ARG A 135 8.55 0.77 -7.97
C ARG A 135 7.12 0.34 -8.18
N MET A 136 6.43 1.06 -9.05
CA MET A 136 5.02 0.82 -9.34
C MET A 136 4.88 0.45 -10.81
N GLY A 137 4.27 -0.69 -11.09
CA GLY A 137 4.05 -1.20 -12.44
C GLY A 137 2.60 -1.02 -12.86
N PHE A 138 2.40 -0.32 -13.98
CA PHE A 138 1.08 0.00 -14.51
C PHE A 138 0.79 -0.74 -15.80
N SER A 139 -0.42 -1.27 -15.92
CA SER A 139 -1.01 -1.71 -17.19
C SER A 139 -2.13 -0.71 -17.54
N GLY A 140 -1.90 0.11 -18.56
CA GLY A 140 -2.76 1.27 -18.78
C GLY A 140 -2.76 2.17 -17.55
N ASN A 141 -3.93 2.59 -17.08
CA ASN A 141 -4.07 3.40 -15.89
C ASN A 141 -4.31 2.57 -14.61
N THR A 142 -4.08 1.27 -14.68
CA THR A 142 -4.30 0.36 -13.56
C THR A 142 -2.98 -0.05 -12.94
N LEU A 143 -2.84 0.17 -11.65
CA LEU A 143 -1.69 -0.31 -10.87
C LEU A 143 -1.82 -1.81 -10.66
N GLU A 144 -0.80 -2.58 -11.07
CA GLU A 144 -0.80 -4.03 -10.91
C GLU A 144 0.24 -4.53 -9.91
N VAL A 145 1.39 -3.87 -9.82
CA VAL A 145 2.51 -4.33 -8.99
C VAL A 145 3.11 -3.16 -8.23
N MET A 146 3.46 -3.41 -6.96
CA MET A 146 4.28 -2.52 -6.15
C MET A 146 5.48 -3.30 -5.62
N GLU A 147 6.67 -2.74 -5.78
CA GLU A 147 7.90 -3.28 -5.19
C GLU A 147 8.45 -2.27 -4.19
N LEU A 148 8.41 -2.61 -2.91
CA LEU A 148 8.96 -1.75 -1.86
C LEU A 148 10.37 -2.23 -1.52
N HIS A 149 11.35 -1.33 -1.63
CA HIS A 149 12.75 -1.60 -1.34
C HIS A 149 13.13 -0.88 -0.04
N ASP A 150 13.52 -1.62 0.98
CA ASP A 150 14.00 -1.01 2.21
C ASP A 150 15.48 -0.62 2.09
N HIS A 151 16.06 -0.07 3.17
CA HIS A 151 17.44 0.38 3.18
C HIS A 151 18.46 -0.75 3.34
N PHE A 152 18.01 -1.98 3.55
CA PHE A 152 18.86 -3.15 3.81
C PHE A 152 18.87 -4.15 2.65
N GLY A 153 18.26 -3.78 1.51
CA GLY A 153 18.18 -4.66 0.35
C GLY A 153 17.01 -5.63 0.36
N GLN A 154 16.15 -5.56 1.37
CA GLN A 154 14.92 -6.36 1.40
C GLN A 154 13.89 -5.77 0.45
N ARG A 155 13.19 -6.62 -0.28
CA ARG A 155 12.17 -6.21 -1.23
C ARG A 155 10.85 -6.89 -0.91
N THR A 156 9.80 -6.07 -0.84
CA THR A 156 8.42 -6.56 -0.69
C THR A 156 7.70 -6.33 -2.01
N THR A 157 7.28 -7.40 -2.66
CA THR A 157 6.54 -7.35 -3.93
C THR A 157 5.07 -7.64 -3.66
N ILE A 158 4.21 -6.69 -4.02
CA ILE A 158 2.76 -6.79 -3.85
C ILE A 158 2.14 -6.78 -5.25
N LYS A 159 1.38 -7.83 -5.56
CA LYS A 159 0.63 -7.93 -6.81
C LYS A 159 -0.85 -7.77 -6.52
N LEU A 160 -1.48 -6.82 -7.22
CA LEU A 160 -2.90 -6.52 -7.09
C LEU A 160 -3.66 -7.24 -8.20
N SER A 161 -4.83 -7.75 -7.87
CA SER A 161 -5.73 -8.39 -8.84
C SER A 161 -7.17 -8.06 -8.52
N ASN A 162 -8.05 -8.17 -9.54
CA ASN A 162 -9.47 -7.91 -9.40
C ASN A 162 -9.77 -6.52 -8.82
N LEU A 163 -9.02 -5.51 -9.27
CA LEU A 163 -9.21 -4.15 -8.79
C LEU A 163 -10.55 -3.61 -9.29
N GLN A 164 -11.37 -3.17 -8.33
CA GLN A 164 -12.66 -2.52 -8.58
C GLN A 164 -12.53 -1.05 -8.15
N ARG A 165 -12.74 -0.15 -9.11
CA ARG A 165 -12.68 1.29 -8.85
C ARG A 165 -14.01 1.78 -8.30
N ASN A 166 -13.93 2.63 -7.27
CA ASN A 166 -15.05 3.36 -6.70
C ASN A 166 -16.23 2.45 -6.35
N PRO A 167 -15.99 1.32 -5.63
CA PRO A 167 -17.06 0.44 -5.21
C PRO A 167 -17.92 1.11 -4.14
N LYS A 168 -19.17 0.66 -4.00
CA LYS A 168 -19.99 1.07 -2.87
C LYS A 168 -19.46 0.40 -1.61
N THR A 169 -19.22 1.19 -0.56
CA THR A 169 -18.68 0.70 0.70
C THR A 169 -19.50 1.21 1.87
N SER A 170 -19.53 0.43 2.95
CA SER A 170 -20.12 0.86 4.22
C SER A 170 -19.22 1.91 4.88
N PRO A 171 -19.77 2.94 5.54
CA PRO A 171 -18.96 3.90 6.30
C PRO A 171 -18.10 3.25 7.38
N ASP A 172 -18.54 2.10 7.93
CA ASP A 172 -17.84 1.40 9.00
C ASP A 172 -16.58 0.67 8.54
N LEU A 173 -16.37 0.57 7.22
CA LEU A 173 -15.24 -0.16 6.64
C LEU A 173 -13.89 0.39 7.11
N TYR A 174 -13.81 1.71 7.29
CA TYR A 174 -12.58 2.40 7.65
C TYR A 174 -12.55 2.87 9.10
N THR A 175 -13.38 2.28 9.94
CA THR A 175 -13.32 2.48 11.39
C THR A 175 -12.79 1.23 12.07
N PHE A 176 -12.15 1.41 13.22
CA PHE A 176 -11.62 0.29 13.99
C PHE A 176 -12.10 0.36 15.43
N THR A 177 -12.69 -0.74 15.88
CA THR A 177 -13.09 -0.91 17.28
C THR A 177 -12.18 -1.95 17.93
N VAL A 178 -11.52 -1.56 19.02
CA VAL A 178 -10.62 -2.46 19.74
C VAL A 178 -11.42 -3.67 20.24
N PRO A 179 -11.02 -4.89 19.85
CA PRO A 179 -11.70 -6.10 20.34
C PRO A 179 -11.59 -6.24 21.86
N THR A 180 -12.63 -6.80 22.48
CA THR A 180 -12.65 -7.03 23.91
C THR A 180 -11.46 -7.91 24.32
N GLY A 181 -10.69 -7.46 25.32
CA GLY A 181 -9.54 -8.19 25.84
C GLY A 181 -8.26 -8.03 25.04
N ALA A 182 -8.26 -7.24 23.95
CA ALA A 182 -7.04 -6.97 23.21
C ALA A 182 -6.17 -5.95 23.93
N ASP A 183 -4.85 -6.18 23.91
CA ASP A 183 -3.87 -5.22 24.40
C ASP A 183 -3.63 -4.14 23.37
N VAL A 184 -3.61 -2.87 23.81
CA VAL A 184 -3.31 -1.72 22.94
C VAL A 184 -1.92 -1.19 23.27
N VAL A 185 -1.09 -1.11 22.25
CA VAL A 185 0.30 -0.67 22.37
C VAL A 185 0.53 0.66 21.67
#